data_ef5366e69f6bd77938069371762953c9
#
_entry.id   ef5366e69f6bd77938069371762953c9
#
_cell.length_a   1.000
_cell.length_b   1.000
_cell.length_c   1.000
_cell.angle_alpha   90.00
_cell.angle_beta   90.00
_cell.angle_gamma   90.00
#
_symmetry.space_group_name_H-M   'P 1'
#
loop_
_entity.id
_entity.type
_entity.pdbx_description
1 polymer ?
#
loop_
_entity_poly.entity_id
_entity_poly.type
_entity_poly.pdbx_seq_one_letter_code
_entity_poly.pdbx_strand_id
1 'polypeptide(L)'
;LLENKLYFKDYVEKYTNASFVVGKDYAFNDGLFSGYDPATRKYDKTSWALAKGPDGGPLIDPTFQNERCVINLMRQHYSRYTLKNVSDVTGVSQENLLKVYKAFCATGTPDKAGTIMYALGWTQHTVGVQNIRLSTLVQLLLGNIGVAGGGMNALRGHSNIQGLTDVGLMSNLIPGYLNMPMEKEADWATYMSTKGFKPLRPGQTSYWQNYPKFMVSFMKAMWGDAATVENDWAYHYLPKLDVANYDILRVFEMMNKGEVNLYFCQGFNPLLSFPNRAKVTSALSKLKLLVVMDPLETETAHFWENHGEHNDVDSASIQTEVIELPTTSFAEDDGSLVNSGRWMQWHW
;
A
#
# COMPACT_ATOMS: atom_id res chain seq x y z
N LEU A 1 13.85 -3.68 -22.27
CA LEU A 1 12.73 -2.81 -22.53
C LEU A 1 13.18 -1.39 -22.91
N LEU A 2 13.87 -0.69 -21.98
CA LEU A 2 14.34 0.70 -22.23
C LEU A 2 15.50 0.77 -23.23
N GLU A 3 16.48 -0.12 -23.11
CA GLU A 3 17.66 -0.17 -23.96
C GLU A 3 17.30 -0.40 -25.43
N ASN A 4 16.45 -1.38 -25.71
CA ASN A 4 16.04 -1.74 -27.06
C ASN A 4 14.77 -1.01 -27.54
N LYS A 5 14.29 -0.03 -26.78
CA LYS A 5 13.09 0.79 -27.09
C LYS A 5 11.83 -0.06 -27.40
N LEU A 6 11.66 -1.17 -26.65
CA LEU A 6 10.53 -2.11 -26.80
C LEU A 6 9.27 -1.67 -26.05
N TYR A 7 9.17 -0.41 -25.66
CA TYR A 7 8.00 0.16 -25.01
C TYR A 7 6.97 0.67 -26.02
N PHE A 8 5.70 0.66 -25.61
CA PHE A 8 4.61 1.18 -26.45
C PHE A 8 4.61 2.71 -26.41
N LYS A 9 5.30 3.33 -27.39
CA LYS A 9 5.60 4.76 -27.41
C LYS A 9 4.37 5.64 -27.27
N ASP A 10 3.31 5.40 -28.05
CA ASP A 10 2.11 6.25 -28.06
C ASP A 10 1.38 6.24 -26.71
N TYR A 11 1.35 5.08 -26.04
CA TYR A 11 0.78 4.96 -24.70
C TYR A 11 1.66 5.70 -23.67
N VAL A 12 2.96 5.44 -23.72
CA VAL A 12 3.92 6.03 -22.75
C VAL A 12 3.92 7.56 -22.84
N GLU A 13 3.85 8.11 -24.04
CA GLU A 13 3.80 9.55 -24.27
C GLU A 13 2.49 10.17 -23.74
N LYS A 14 1.34 9.55 -24.00
CA LYS A 14 0.03 10.13 -23.74
C LYS A 14 -0.44 9.92 -22.29
N TYR A 15 -0.13 8.77 -21.70
CA TYR A 15 -0.73 8.33 -20.44
C TYR A 15 0.25 8.23 -19.27
N THR A 16 1.52 8.59 -19.47
CA THR A 16 2.54 8.62 -18.41
C THR A 16 3.26 9.96 -18.35
N ASN A 17 4.10 10.14 -17.35
CA ASN A 17 4.99 11.31 -17.24
C ASN A 17 6.37 11.08 -17.88
N ALA A 18 6.54 10.07 -18.71
CA ALA A 18 7.83 9.71 -19.30
C ALA A 18 8.44 10.83 -20.16
N SER A 19 7.58 11.63 -20.82
CA SER A 19 7.94 12.79 -21.65
C SER A 19 8.18 14.07 -20.83
N PHE A 20 7.93 14.09 -19.53
CA PHE A 20 8.11 15.27 -18.71
C PHE A 20 9.58 15.54 -18.48
N VAL A 21 9.97 16.81 -18.56
CA VAL A 21 11.35 17.25 -18.33
C VAL A 21 11.55 17.60 -16.87
N VAL A 22 12.49 16.96 -16.22
CA VAL A 22 12.83 17.19 -14.81
C VAL A 22 13.68 18.45 -14.67
N GLY A 23 13.43 19.25 -13.64
CA GLY A 23 14.14 20.50 -13.36
C GLY A 23 15.66 20.31 -13.17
N LYS A 24 16.42 21.36 -13.43
CA LYS A 24 17.91 21.33 -13.43
C LYS A 24 18.51 20.94 -12.08
N ASP A 25 17.80 21.19 -10.98
CA ASP A 25 18.30 20.97 -9.62
C ASP A 25 18.17 19.51 -9.15
N TYR A 26 17.46 18.68 -9.92
CA TYR A 26 17.40 17.24 -9.66
C TYR A 26 18.71 16.57 -10.12
N ALA A 27 19.26 15.75 -9.26
CA ALA A 27 20.41 14.89 -9.56
C ALA A 27 20.23 13.50 -9.00
N PHE A 28 20.92 12.54 -9.60
CA PHE A 28 21.03 11.18 -9.13
C PHE A 28 22.51 10.79 -9.16
N ASN A 29 23.08 10.56 -7.97
CA ASN A 29 24.50 10.26 -7.82
C ASN A 29 24.66 9.03 -6.92
N ASP A 30 25.37 8.03 -7.41
CA ASP A 30 25.75 6.83 -6.66
C ASP A 30 24.60 6.17 -5.88
N GLY A 31 23.45 6.05 -6.54
CA GLY A 31 22.26 5.41 -5.94
C GLY A 31 21.38 6.33 -5.10
N LEU A 32 21.78 7.58 -4.88
CA LEU A 32 21.03 8.57 -4.10
C LEU A 32 20.50 9.69 -4.99
N PHE A 33 19.28 10.14 -4.68
CA PHE A 33 18.70 11.33 -5.32
C PHE A 33 19.15 12.59 -4.59
N SER A 34 19.10 13.72 -5.29
CA SER A 34 19.37 15.03 -4.69
C SER A 34 18.49 15.32 -3.48
N GLY A 35 19.02 16.04 -2.52
CA GLY A 35 18.32 16.39 -1.28
C GLY A 35 18.37 15.30 -0.20
N TYR A 36 19.21 14.28 -0.35
CA TYR A 36 19.42 13.27 0.70
C TYR A 36 20.21 13.87 1.88
N ASP A 37 19.67 13.73 3.07
CA ASP A 37 20.33 14.05 4.32
C ASP A 37 20.73 12.75 5.04
N PRO A 38 22.04 12.45 5.15
CA PRO A 38 22.51 11.22 5.79
C PRO A 38 22.25 11.18 7.30
N ALA A 39 22.15 12.34 7.96
CA ALA A 39 21.92 12.40 9.41
C ALA A 39 20.50 11.98 9.79
N THR A 40 19.51 12.43 9.03
CA THR A 40 18.11 12.11 9.26
C THR A 40 17.61 10.94 8.39
N ARG A 41 18.40 10.48 7.41
CA ARG A 41 18.03 9.48 6.38
C ARG A 41 16.76 9.86 5.63
N LYS A 42 16.54 11.13 5.40
CA LYS A 42 15.37 11.67 4.70
C LYS A 42 15.79 12.44 3.47
N TYR A 43 14.82 12.72 2.61
CA TYR A 43 15.01 13.53 1.41
C TYR A 43 14.27 14.86 1.54
N ASP A 44 14.98 15.95 1.28
CA ASP A 44 14.37 17.20 0.84
C ASP A 44 14.06 17.07 -0.66
N LYS A 45 12.78 17.05 -1.00
CA LYS A 45 12.30 16.81 -2.37
C LYS A 45 12.11 18.10 -3.18
N THR A 46 12.52 19.26 -2.68
CA THR A 46 12.34 20.53 -3.37
C THR A 46 13.06 20.59 -4.72
N SER A 47 14.20 19.89 -4.84
CA SER A 47 14.93 19.73 -6.11
C SER A 47 14.28 18.79 -7.12
N TRP A 48 13.20 18.06 -6.74
CA TRP A 48 12.54 17.09 -7.62
C TRP A 48 11.43 17.71 -8.49
N ALA A 49 11.46 19.02 -8.62
CA ALA A 49 10.50 19.75 -9.43
C ALA A 49 10.66 19.45 -10.93
N LEU A 50 9.54 19.49 -11.66
CA LEU A 50 9.55 19.45 -13.11
C LEU A 50 9.91 20.84 -13.66
N ALA A 51 10.58 20.87 -14.81
CA ALA A 51 10.75 22.09 -15.58
C ALA A 51 9.38 22.63 -16.02
N LYS A 52 9.23 23.95 -16.05
CA LYS A 52 7.98 24.59 -16.43
C LYS A 52 7.91 24.83 -17.93
N GLY A 53 6.80 24.44 -18.53
CA GLY A 53 6.43 24.78 -19.90
C GLY A 53 5.87 26.20 -20.04
N PRO A 54 5.61 26.63 -21.27
CA PRO A 54 5.09 27.97 -21.55
C PRO A 54 3.71 28.26 -20.96
N ASP A 55 2.92 27.21 -20.73
CA ASP A 55 1.58 27.25 -20.13
C ASP A 55 1.62 27.23 -18.59
N GLY A 56 2.81 27.21 -17.99
CA GLY A 56 3.01 27.09 -16.54
C GLY A 56 2.89 25.66 -15.99
N GLY A 57 2.49 24.70 -16.83
CA GLY A 57 2.51 23.28 -16.52
C GLY A 57 3.90 22.66 -16.68
N PRO A 58 4.03 21.32 -16.56
CA PRO A 58 5.29 20.63 -16.82
C PRO A 58 5.74 20.82 -18.28
N LEU A 59 7.04 21.07 -18.49
CA LEU A 59 7.63 21.03 -19.82
C LEU A 59 7.61 19.58 -20.33
N ILE A 60 7.09 19.38 -21.54
CA ILE A 60 6.93 18.07 -22.17
C ILE A 60 7.77 18.01 -23.43
N ASP A 61 8.52 16.94 -23.59
CA ASP A 61 9.20 16.58 -24.85
C ASP A 61 8.70 15.21 -25.35
N PRO A 62 7.72 15.19 -26.26
CA PRO A 62 7.16 13.94 -26.81
C PRO A 62 8.13 13.16 -27.68
N THR A 63 9.24 13.81 -28.09
CA THR A 63 10.28 13.16 -28.88
C THR A 63 11.23 12.30 -28.06
N PHE A 64 11.26 12.50 -26.74
CA PHE A 64 12.20 11.87 -25.79
C PHE A 64 13.67 12.18 -26.10
N GLN A 65 13.96 13.31 -26.74
CA GLN A 65 15.32 13.71 -27.06
C GLN A 65 16.01 14.48 -25.93
N ASN A 66 15.23 15.15 -25.10
CA ASN A 66 15.78 15.87 -23.96
C ASN A 66 16.33 14.87 -22.93
N GLU A 67 17.61 15.00 -22.61
CA GLU A 67 18.29 14.11 -21.65
C GLU A 67 17.65 14.09 -20.25
N ARG A 68 16.95 15.17 -19.90
CA ARG A 68 16.25 15.30 -18.62
C ARG A 68 14.80 14.83 -18.66
N CYS A 69 14.34 14.24 -19.76
CA CYS A 69 13.06 13.52 -19.74
C CYS A 69 13.11 12.37 -18.73
N VAL A 70 11.99 12.15 -18.03
CA VAL A 70 11.86 11.04 -17.05
C VAL A 70 12.32 9.72 -17.65
N ILE A 71 11.94 9.39 -18.90
CA ILE A 71 12.34 8.12 -19.54
C ILE A 71 13.87 8.01 -19.73
N ASN A 72 14.57 9.12 -19.98
CA ASN A 72 16.01 9.11 -20.16
C ASN A 72 16.74 9.00 -18.81
N LEU A 73 16.26 9.68 -17.78
CA LEU A 73 16.75 9.52 -16.41
C LEU A 73 16.54 8.10 -15.92
N MET A 74 15.40 7.48 -16.23
CA MET A 74 15.15 6.06 -15.93
C MET A 74 16.14 5.14 -16.65
N ARG A 75 16.40 5.39 -17.94
CA ARG A 75 17.39 4.60 -18.70
C ARG A 75 18.77 4.68 -18.07
N GLN A 76 19.20 5.87 -17.66
CA GLN A 76 20.44 6.07 -16.93
C GLN A 76 20.44 5.35 -15.59
N HIS A 77 19.37 5.48 -14.79
CA HIS A 77 19.25 4.86 -13.49
C HIS A 77 19.33 3.33 -13.55
N TYR A 78 18.64 2.72 -14.51
CA TYR A 78 18.56 1.27 -14.64
C TYR A 78 19.69 0.63 -15.46
N SER A 79 20.59 1.41 -16.06
CA SER A 79 21.71 0.89 -16.87
C SER A 79 22.66 -0.03 -16.10
N ARG A 80 22.73 0.12 -14.77
CA ARG A 80 23.52 -0.74 -13.87
C ARG A 80 22.99 -2.18 -13.76
N TYR A 81 21.73 -2.41 -14.05
CA TYR A 81 21.11 -3.74 -14.00
C TYR A 81 21.29 -4.45 -15.35
N THR A 82 22.54 -4.74 -15.68
CA THR A 82 22.87 -5.48 -16.89
C THR A 82 22.35 -6.91 -16.82
N LEU A 83 22.13 -7.54 -17.98
CA LEU A 83 21.71 -8.94 -18.05
C LEU A 83 22.65 -9.86 -17.26
N LYS A 84 23.97 -9.59 -17.34
CA LYS A 84 24.98 -10.33 -16.57
C LYS A 84 24.79 -10.15 -15.06
N ASN A 85 24.65 -8.91 -14.58
CA ASN A 85 24.49 -8.64 -13.16
C ASN A 85 23.21 -9.30 -12.61
N VAL A 86 22.12 -9.26 -13.36
CA VAL A 86 20.86 -9.92 -12.95
C VAL A 86 21.04 -11.43 -12.91
N SER A 87 21.71 -12.02 -13.92
CA SER A 87 22.01 -13.45 -13.93
C SER A 87 22.87 -13.87 -12.73
N ASP A 88 23.92 -13.12 -12.45
CA ASP A 88 24.84 -13.41 -11.33
C ASP A 88 24.15 -13.37 -9.96
N VAL A 89 23.23 -12.39 -9.76
CA VAL A 89 22.52 -12.21 -8.48
C VAL A 89 21.38 -13.23 -8.31
N THR A 90 20.67 -13.55 -9.39
CA THR A 90 19.48 -14.42 -9.31
C THR A 90 19.79 -15.90 -9.50
N GLY A 91 20.95 -16.23 -10.06
CA GLY A 91 21.31 -17.60 -10.46
C GLY A 91 20.58 -18.08 -11.74
N VAL A 92 19.74 -17.23 -12.35
CA VAL A 92 19.03 -17.58 -13.59
C VAL A 92 19.93 -17.30 -14.79
N SER A 93 20.04 -18.25 -15.73
CA SER A 93 20.87 -18.06 -16.92
C SER A 93 20.40 -16.87 -17.76
N GLN A 94 21.34 -16.18 -18.39
CA GLN A 94 21.02 -15.04 -19.28
C GLN A 94 20.05 -15.43 -20.41
N GLU A 95 20.17 -16.64 -20.92
CA GLU A 95 19.26 -17.18 -21.95
C GLU A 95 17.81 -17.24 -21.45
N ASN A 96 17.60 -17.78 -20.25
CA ASN A 96 16.26 -17.89 -19.67
C ASN A 96 15.69 -16.51 -19.31
N LEU A 97 16.50 -15.59 -18.77
CA LEU A 97 16.08 -14.22 -18.54
C LEU A 97 15.61 -13.56 -19.85
N LEU A 98 16.37 -13.73 -20.94
CA LEU A 98 15.99 -13.17 -22.24
C LEU A 98 14.72 -13.79 -22.81
N LYS A 99 14.46 -15.09 -22.62
CA LYS A 99 13.19 -15.71 -23.00
C LYS A 99 12.01 -15.02 -22.34
N VAL A 100 12.07 -14.84 -21.01
CA VAL A 100 11.01 -14.17 -20.24
C VAL A 100 10.85 -12.71 -20.67
N TYR A 101 11.96 -11.97 -20.77
CA TYR A 101 11.92 -10.56 -21.16
C TYR A 101 11.32 -10.37 -22.56
N LYS A 102 11.73 -11.17 -23.53
CA LYS A 102 11.19 -11.10 -24.91
C LYS A 102 9.69 -11.43 -24.94
N ALA A 103 9.29 -12.48 -24.26
CA ALA A 103 7.88 -12.87 -24.20
C ALA A 103 7.01 -11.76 -23.59
N PHE A 104 7.47 -11.15 -22.47
CA PHE A 104 6.73 -10.10 -21.81
C PHE A 104 6.77 -8.78 -22.59
N CYS A 105 7.93 -8.38 -23.14
CA CYS A 105 8.04 -7.18 -23.97
C CYS A 105 7.21 -7.26 -25.26
N ALA A 106 6.88 -8.45 -25.74
CA ALA A 106 6.01 -8.64 -26.92
C ALA A 106 4.57 -8.16 -26.69
N THR A 107 4.19 -7.85 -25.44
CA THR A 107 2.88 -7.25 -25.12
C THR A 107 2.85 -5.73 -25.28
N GLY A 108 3.97 -5.10 -25.61
CA GLY A 108 4.09 -3.64 -25.82
C GLY A 108 3.51 -3.12 -27.13
N THR A 109 2.36 -3.64 -27.55
CA THR A 109 1.67 -3.31 -28.80
C THR A 109 0.16 -3.12 -28.55
N PRO A 110 -0.57 -2.37 -29.39
CA PRO A 110 -1.98 -2.07 -29.18
C PRO A 110 -2.91 -3.29 -29.14
N ASP A 111 -2.49 -4.39 -29.80
CA ASP A 111 -3.27 -5.62 -29.99
C ASP A 111 -2.98 -6.72 -28.97
N LYS A 112 -2.08 -6.45 -28.03
CA LYS A 112 -1.68 -7.40 -27.00
C LYS A 112 -1.75 -6.81 -25.61
N ALA A 113 -1.96 -7.68 -24.64
CA ALA A 113 -1.94 -7.31 -23.23
C ALA A 113 -1.22 -8.38 -22.41
N GLY A 114 -0.52 -7.92 -21.37
CA GLY A 114 0.10 -8.81 -20.40
C GLY A 114 -0.29 -8.39 -19.00
N THR A 115 -0.57 -9.34 -18.13
CA THR A 115 -0.87 -9.10 -16.72
C THR A 115 0.24 -9.59 -15.81
N ILE A 116 0.44 -8.91 -14.71
CA ILE A 116 1.28 -9.40 -13.60
C ILE A 116 0.35 -9.65 -12.41
N MET A 117 0.34 -10.91 -11.95
CA MET A 117 -0.37 -11.31 -10.74
C MET A 117 0.64 -11.52 -9.62
N TYR A 118 0.36 -11.00 -8.44
CA TYR A 118 1.24 -11.14 -7.29
C TYR A 118 0.43 -11.26 -5.99
N ALA A 119 1.09 -11.73 -4.94
CA ALA A 119 0.55 -11.78 -3.59
C ALA A 119 1.67 -11.57 -2.57
N LEU A 120 1.61 -12.25 -1.44
CA LEU A 120 2.50 -12.06 -0.29
C LEU A 120 3.97 -12.36 -0.59
N GLY A 121 4.28 -13.21 -1.56
CA GLY A 121 5.66 -13.48 -1.99
C GLY A 121 6.43 -12.23 -2.42
N TRP A 122 5.74 -11.18 -2.88
CA TRP A 122 6.34 -9.87 -3.18
C TRP A 122 6.14 -8.85 -2.07
N THR A 123 4.99 -8.87 -1.38
CA THR A 123 4.67 -7.85 -0.39
C THR A 123 5.43 -8.01 0.91
N GLN A 124 5.74 -9.24 1.32
CA GLN A 124 6.41 -9.54 2.60
C GLN A 124 7.94 -9.52 2.50
N HIS A 125 8.49 -8.56 1.77
CA HIS A 125 9.91 -8.26 1.70
C HIS A 125 10.18 -6.83 2.17
N THR A 126 11.37 -6.59 2.71
CA THR A 126 11.81 -5.25 3.14
C THR A 126 11.65 -4.19 2.04
N VAL A 127 11.90 -4.57 0.79
CA VAL A 127 11.76 -3.70 -0.39
C VAL A 127 10.57 -4.08 -1.29
N GLY A 128 9.59 -4.79 -0.75
CA GLY A 128 8.44 -5.30 -1.49
C GLY A 128 7.65 -4.24 -2.24
N VAL A 129 7.40 -3.08 -1.60
CA VAL A 129 6.70 -1.96 -2.23
C VAL A 129 7.46 -1.46 -3.47
N GLN A 130 8.78 -1.33 -3.40
CA GLN A 130 9.61 -0.89 -4.52
C GLN A 130 9.58 -1.90 -5.67
N ASN A 131 9.63 -3.20 -5.37
CA ASN A 131 9.56 -4.26 -6.38
C ASN A 131 8.21 -4.24 -7.12
N ILE A 132 7.10 -4.07 -6.39
CA ILE A 132 5.76 -3.98 -6.97
C ILE A 132 5.62 -2.69 -7.82
N ARG A 133 6.13 -1.56 -7.33
CA ARG A 133 6.15 -0.32 -8.11
C ARG A 133 6.96 -0.45 -9.39
N LEU A 134 8.10 -1.14 -9.35
CA LEU A 134 8.92 -1.39 -10.55
C LEU A 134 8.16 -2.23 -11.58
N SER A 135 7.44 -3.24 -11.14
CA SER A 135 6.59 -4.05 -12.01
C SER A 135 5.44 -3.24 -12.63
N THR A 136 4.84 -2.34 -11.86
CA THR A 136 3.83 -1.40 -12.36
C THR A 136 4.44 -0.47 -13.44
N LEU A 137 5.67 -0.04 -13.24
CA LEU A 137 6.39 0.79 -14.19
C LEU A 137 6.65 0.04 -15.51
N VAL A 138 7.00 -1.26 -15.45
CA VAL A 138 7.10 -2.12 -16.63
C VAL A 138 5.76 -2.21 -17.36
N GLN A 139 4.67 -2.42 -16.65
CA GLN A 139 3.32 -2.46 -17.21
C GLN A 139 2.90 -1.14 -17.89
N LEU A 140 3.26 0.00 -17.31
CA LEU A 140 3.04 1.32 -17.91
C LEU A 140 3.86 1.51 -19.21
N LEU A 141 5.11 1.06 -19.21
CA LEU A 141 5.94 1.14 -20.42
C LEU A 141 5.42 0.26 -21.55
N LEU A 142 4.79 -0.86 -21.23
CA LEU A 142 4.19 -1.78 -22.20
C LEU A 142 2.75 -1.41 -22.61
N GLY A 143 2.15 -0.40 -21.97
CA GLY A 143 0.77 -0.01 -22.25
C GLY A 143 -0.28 -1.00 -21.74
N ASN A 144 0.08 -1.84 -20.78
CA ASN A 144 -0.78 -2.91 -20.27
C ASN A 144 -1.79 -2.44 -19.19
N ILE A 145 -1.73 -1.18 -18.73
CA ILE A 145 -2.64 -0.66 -17.73
C ILE A 145 -3.82 0.04 -18.41
N GLY A 146 -5.03 -0.33 -18.01
CA GLY A 146 -6.28 0.22 -18.57
C GLY A 146 -6.79 -0.53 -19.79
N VAL A 147 -6.26 -1.71 -20.09
CA VAL A 147 -6.71 -2.60 -21.17
C VAL A 147 -7.18 -3.94 -20.60
N ALA A 148 -8.14 -4.55 -21.28
CA ALA A 148 -8.64 -5.86 -20.88
C ALA A 148 -7.53 -6.91 -20.95
N GLY A 149 -7.38 -7.70 -19.88
CA GLY A 149 -6.33 -8.72 -19.76
C GLY A 149 -4.97 -8.18 -19.34
N GLY A 150 -4.84 -6.88 -19.09
CA GLY A 150 -3.61 -6.24 -18.63
C GLY A 150 -3.60 -5.91 -17.13
N GLY A 151 -2.64 -5.12 -16.72
CA GLY A 151 -2.56 -4.51 -15.40
C GLY A 151 -1.74 -5.26 -14.36
N MET A 152 -1.81 -4.74 -13.14
CA MET A 152 -1.22 -5.32 -11.93
C MET A 152 -2.34 -5.87 -11.06
N ASN A 153 -2.31 -7.16 -10.78
CA ASN A 153 -3.39 -7.85 -10.09
C ASN A 153 -2.89 -8.45 -8.77
N ALA A 154 -3.21 -7.78 -7.66
CA ALA A 154 -2.96 -8.30 -6.33
C ALA A 154 -3.99 -9.39 -6.02
N LEU A 155 -3.56 -10.64 -5.93
CA LEU A 155 -4.40 -11.75 -5.53
C LEU A 155 -4.57 -11.72 -4.01
N ARG A 156 -5.78 -11.41 -3.57
CA ARG A 156 -6.08 -11.28 -2.13
C ARG A 156 -6.16 -12.65 -1.48
N GLY A 157 -5.61 -12.78 -0.26
CA GLY A 157 -5.61 -14.05 0.48
C GLY A 157 -6.91 -14.31 1.24
N HIS A 158 -7.34 -13.33 2.04
CA HIS A 158 -8.56 -13.47 2.83
C HIS A 158 -9.82 -13.24 1.99
N SER A 159 -10.85 -14.04 2.25
CA SER A 159 -12.20 -13.77 1.75
C SER A 159 -12.65 -12.39 2.22
N ASN A 160 -13.26 -11.64 1.31
CA ASN A 160 -13.80 -10.30 1.57
C ASN A 160 -12.80 -9.25 2.09
N ILE A 161 -11.48 -9.44 1.97
CA ILE A 161 -10.52 -8.41 2.43
C ILE A 161 -10.72 -7.06 1.70
N GLN A 162 -11.14 -7.09 0.44
CA GLN A 162 -11.46 -5.88 -0.31
C GLN A 162 -12.67 -5.15 0.29
N GLY A 163 -13.75 -5.87 0.60
CA GLY A 163 -14.94 -5.30 1.22
C GLY A 163 -14.66 -4.74 2.62
N LEU A 164 -13.87 -5.45 3.41
CA LEU A 164 -13.47 -4.97 4.74
C LEU A 164 -12.67 -3.67 4.68
N THR A 165 -11.72 -3.56 3.73
CA THR A 165 -10.97 -2.30 3.57
C THR A 165 -11.83 -1.17 3.01
N ASP A 166 -12.85 -1.48 2.21
CA ASP A 166 -13.82 -0.47 1.72
C ASP A 166 -14.62 0.17 2.88
N VAL A 167 -14.87 -0.59 3.94
CA VAL A 167 -15.58 -0.09 5.13
C VAL A 167 -14.66 0.38 6.27
N GLY A 168 -13.35 0.49 6.02
CA GLY A 168 -12.41 1.11 6.97
C GLY A 168 -11.79 0.15 8.00
N LEU A 169 -11.45 -1.08 7.61
CA LEU A 169 -10.77 -2.03 8.49
C LEU A 169 -9.41 -1.52 9.02
N MET A 170 -8.69 -0.72 8.23
CA MET A 170 -7.36 -0.24 8.61
C MET A 170 -7.45 0.91 9.61
N SER A 171 -6.55 0.94 10.60
CA SER A 171 -6.56 1.91 11.71
C SER A 171 -6.54 3.38 11.28
N ASN A 172 -5.99 3.67 10.11
CA ASN A 172 -5.82 5.03 9.57
C ASN A 172 -6.89 5.41 8.52
N LEU A 173 -7.88 4.55 8.30
CA LEU A 173 -8.94 4.77 7.32
C LEU A 173 -10.32 4.69 7.95
N ILE A 174 -11.23 5.48 7.41
CA ILE A 174 -12.67 5.37 7.58
C ILE A 174 -13.32 4.93 6.27
N PRO A 175 -14.60 4.52 6.26
CA PRO A 175 -15.27 4.04 5.05
C PRO A 175 -15.01 4.89 3.81
N GLY A 176 -14.81 4.23 2.67
CA GLY A 176 -14.52 4.88 1.39
C GLY A 176 -13.08 5.35 1.23
N TYR A 177 -12.13 4.80 2.00
CA TYR A 177 -10.71 5.17 1.97
C TYR A 177 -10.43 6.61 2.38
N LEU A 178 -11.34 7.24 3.11
CA LEU A 178 -11.10 8.54 3.73
C LEU A 178 -10.13 8.36 4.91
N ASN A 179 -9.33 9.39 5.18
CA ASN A 179 -8.33 9.30 6.24
C ASN A 179 -8.95 9.57 7.62
N MET A 180 -8.57 8.77 8.60
CA MET A 180 -8.80 9.11 10.00
C MET A 180 -8.01 10.41 10.32
N PRO A 181 -8.62 11.39 11.03
CA PRO A 181 -7.90 12.60 11.40
C PRO A 181 -6.73 12.32 12.36
N MET A 182 -5.72 13.18 12.31
CA MET A 182 -4.62 13.22 13.28
C MET A 182 -4.89 14.28 14.36
N GLU A 183 -4.30 14.15 15.54
CA GLU A 183 -4.40 15.16 16.61
C GLU A 183 -4.03 16.59 16.15
N LYS A 184 -3.00 16.70 15.29
CA LYS A 184 -2.59 17.98 14.68
C LYS A 184 -3.62 18.57 13.70
N GLU A 185 -4.60 17.80 13.28
CA GLU A 185 -5.74 18.20 12.45
C GLU A 185 -6.96 18.42 13.36
N ALA A 186 -6.81 19.30 14.34
CA ALA A 186 -7.76 19.49 15.45
C ALA A 186 -9.14 19.98 14.99
N ASP A 187 -9.21 20.72 13.89
CA ASP A 187 -10.41 21.30 13.31
C ASP A 187 -10.60 20.91 11.84
N TRP A 188 -11.81 21.10 11.35
CA TRP A 188 -12.21 20.79 9.98
C TRP A 188 -11.37 21.49 8.91
N ALA A 189 -11.09 22.78 9.11
CA ALA A 189 -10.34 23.58 8.15
C ALA A 189 -8.91 23.07 8.00
N THR A 190 -8.24 22.79 9.13
CA THR A 190 -6.91 22.21 9.18
C THR A 190 -6.89 20.83 8.50
N TYR A 191 -7.85 19.96 8.81
CA TYR A 191 -7.97 18.65 8.19
C TYR A 191 -8.14 18.78 6.68
N MET A 192 -9.08 19.60 6.20
CA MET A 192 -9.33 19.77 4.77
C MET A 192 -8.17 20.39 4.01
N SER A 193 -7.36 21.23 4.65
CA SER A 193 -6.20 21.87 4.01
C SER A 193 -5.16 20.87 3.51
N THR A 194 -5.10 19.69 4.14
CA THR A 194 -4.15 18.62 3.81
C THR A 194 -4.72 17.58 2.84
N LYS A 195 -6.01 17.68 2.51
CA LYS A 195 -6.73 16.68 1.69
C LYS A 195 -7.01 17.21 0.29
N GLY A 196 -7.33 16.29 -0.57
CA GLY A 196 -7.66 16.59 -1.95
C GLY A 196 -6.47 16.46 -2.90
N PHE A 197 -6.72 16.80 -4.14
CA PHE A 197 -5.76 16.68 -5.23
C PHE A 197 -5.69 18.02 -5.98
N LYS A 198 -4.46 18.48 -6.24
CA LYS A 198 -4.23 19.66 -7.09
C LYS A 198 -3.72 19.17 -8.44
N PRO A 199 -4.45 19.42 -9.53
CA PRO A 199 -4.02 19.01 -10.86
C PRO A 199 -2.72 19.73 -11.26
N LEU A 200 -1.87 19.03 -12.03
CA LEU A 200 -0.64 19.58 -12.58
C LEU A 200 -0.90 20.40 -13.85
N ARG A 201 -2.03 20.17 -14.51
CA ARG A 201 -2.44 20.82 -15.76
C ARG A 201 -3.92 21.23 -15.72
N PRO A 202 -4.30 22.31 -16.42
CA PRO A 202 -5.72 22.65 -16.59
C PRO A 202 -6.51 21.47 -17.21
N GLY A 203 -7.71 21.25 -16.76
CA GLY A 203 -8.58 20.16 -17.25
C GLY A 203 -8.22 18.75 -16.76
N GLN A 204 -7.13 18.58 -16.05
CA GLN A 204 -6.81 17.29 -15.40
C GLN A 204 -7.82 17.02 -14.30
N THR A 205 -8.37 15.81 -14.26
CA THR A 205 -9.35 15.39 -13.26
C THR A 205 -8.75 14.31 -12.34
N SER A 206 -9.26 14.26 -11.10
CA SER A 206 -8.98 13.20 -10.14
C SER A 206 -10.22 12.93 -9.31
N TYR A 207 -10.50 11.66 -9.02
CA TYR A 207 -11.53 11.25 -8.08
C TYR A 207 -11.41 12.00 -6.73
N TRP A 208 -10.18 12.17 -6.24
CA TRP A 208 -9.89 12.80 -4.96
C TRP A 208 -10.08 14.35 -4.92
N GLN A 209 -10.37 14.99 -6.05
CA GLN A 209 -10.84 16.40 -6.04
C GLN A 209 -12.15 16.56 -5.27
N ASN A 210 -12.94 15.50 -5.18
CA ASN A 210 -14.21 15.47 -4.45
C ASN A 210 -14.05 15.05 -2.98
N TYR A 211 -12.82 14.96 -2.45
CA TYR A 211 -12.59 14.55 -1.06
C TYR A 211 -13.49 15.28 -0.05
N PRO A 212 -13.67 16.62 -0.10
CA PRO A 212 -14.54 17.33 0.83
C PRO A 212 -15.99 16.85 0.76
N LYS A 213 -16.50 16.57 -0.45
CA LYS A 213 -17.87 16.07 -0.65
C LYS A 213 -18.05 14.66 -0.08
N PHE A 214 -17.06 13.80 -0.28
CA PHE A 214 -17.08 12.44 0.28
C PHE A 214 -17.05 12.47 1.79
N MET A 215 -16.23 13.33 2.38
CA MET A 215 -16.15 13.46 3.83
C MET A 215 -17.46 13.99 4.43
N VAL A 216 -18.06 15.02 3.85
CA VAL A 216 -19.38 15.51 4.28
C VAL A 216 -20.45 14.41 4.17
N SER A 217 -20.43 13.64 3.08
CA SER A 217 -21.35 12.52 2.88
C SER A 217 -21.20 11.47 3.97
N PHE A 218 -19.96 11.12 4.32
CA PHE A 218 -19.64 10.21 5.43
C PHE A 218 -20.14 10.75 6.77
N MET A 219 -19.84 12.02 7.09
CA MET A 219 -20.28 12.65 8.35
C MET A 219 -21.80 12.66 8.49
N LYS A 220 -22.52 12.97 7.41
CA LYS A 220 -23.99 12.91 7.38
C LYS A 220 -24.52 11.49 7.50
N ALA A 221 -23.86 10.50 6.92
CA ALA A 221 -24.25 9.10 7.08
C ALA A 221 -24.10 8.62 8.53
N MET A 222 -23.08 9.11 9.24
CA MET A 222 -22.80 8.73 10.63
C MET A 222 -23.69 9.46 11.64
N TRP A 223 -23.95 10.74 11.48
CA TRP A 223 -24.63 11.59 12.46
C TRP A 223 -25.92 12.25 11.99
N GLY A 224 -26.36 11.96 10.76
CA GLY A 224 -27.64 12.45 10.24
C GLY A 224 -27.75 13.97 10.32
N ASP A 225 -28.87 14.43 10.88
CA ASP A 225 -29.18 15.86 11.03
C ASP A 225 -28.29 16.59 12.03
N ALA A 226 -27.57 15.88 12.88
CA ALA A 226 -26.59 16.48 13.79
C ALA A 226 -25.33 16.98 13.08
N ALA A 227 -25.04 16.50 11.85
CA ALA A 227 -23.93 16.98 11.04
C ALA A 227 -24.36 18.19 10.22
N THR A 228 -24.06 19.41 10.69
CA THR A 228 -24.42 20.67 10.05
C THR A 228 -23.19 21.48 9.64
N VAL A 229 -23.38 22.49 8.78
CA VAL A 229 -22.29 23.40 8.38
C VAL A 229 -21.76 24.17 9.61
N GLU A 230 -22.67 24.57 10.51
CA GLU A 230 -22.36 25.40 11.68
C GLU A 230 -21.48 24.67 12.70
N ASN A 231 -21.47 23.33 12.71
CA ASN A 231 -20.64 22.53 13.60
C ASN A 231 -19.55 21.73 12.86
N ASP A 232 -19.15 22.23 11.69
CA ASP A 232 -18.13 21.57 10.86
C ASP A 232 -18.48 20.10 10.56
N TRP A 233 -19.75 19.84 10.28
CA TRP A 233 -20.29 18.51 9.97
C TRP A 233 -20.08 17.50 11.11
N ALA A 234 -20.05 17.97 12.37
CA ALA A 234 -19.79 17.16 13.57
C ALA A 234 -18.37 16.55 13.61
N TYR A 235 -17.40 17.18 12.96
CA TYR A 235 -16.02 16.73 12.87
C TYR A 235 -15.36 16.44 14.24
N HIS A 236 -15.75 17.18 15.26
CA HIS A 236 -15.24 17.03 16.63
C HIS A 236 -15.57 15.66 17.25
N TYR A 237 -16.57 14.94 16.77
CA TYR A 237 -16.90 13.58 17.22
C TYR A 237 -15.95 12.50 16.68
N LEU A 238 -15.21 12.79 15.60
CA LEU A 238 -14.24 11.84 15.09
C LEU A 238 -13.06 11.70 16.06
N PRO A 239 -12.68 10.47 16.42
CA PRO A 239 -11.43 10.24 17.13
C PRO A 239 -10.25 10.72 16.30
N LYS A 240 -9.16 11.08 16.96
CA LYS A 240 -7.95 11.57 16.31
C LYS A 240 -6.77 10.69 16.69
N LEU A 241 -5.97 10.36 15.69
CA LEU A 241 -4.79 9.52 15.89
C LEU A 241 -3.60 10.39 16.32
N ASP A 242 -2.88 9.96 17.34
CA ASP A 242 -1.60 10.54 17.76
C ASP A 242 -0.48 10.21 16.77
N VAL A 243 -0.57 9.05 16.09
CA VAL A 243 0.38 8.60 15.08
C VAL A 243 -0.33 8.20 13.78
N ALA A 244 0.40 8.27 12.68
CA ALA A 244 -0.16 8.05 11.35
C ALA A 244 -0.65 6.62 11.09
N ASN A 245 -0.15 5.64 11.81
CA ASN A 245 -0.48 4.25 11.58
C ASN A 245 -0.27 3.39 12.83
N TYR A 246 -1.29 2.61 13.17
CA TYR A 246 -1.24 1.52 14.14
C TYR A 246 -1.17 0.19 13.39
N ASP A 247 -0.03 -0.08 12.76
CA ASP A 247 0.18 -1.40 12.18
C ASP A 247 0.29 -2.48 13.26
N ILE A 248 0.07 -3.71 12.85
CA ILE A 248 -0.03 -4.82 13.77
C ILE A 248 1.27 -5.07 14.57
N LEU A 249 2.44 -4.83 13.98
CA LEU A 249 3.71 -4.99 14.68
C LEU A 249 3.85 -3.94 15.80
N ARG A 250 3.41 -2.71 15.53
CA ARG A 250 3.35 -1.64 16.52
C ARG A 250 2.38 -1.97 17.65
N VAL A 251 1.21 -2.51 17.34
CA VAL A 251 0.22 -2.91 18.36
C VAL A 251 0.82 -3.96 19.28
N PHE A 252 1.51 -4.97 18.76
CA PHE A 252 2.20 -5.97 19.58
C PHE A 252 3.37 -5.38 20.38
N GLU A 253 4.06 -4.37 19.86
CA GLU A 253 5.05 -3.62 20.63
C GLU A 253 4.42 -2.90 21.84
N MET A 254 3.27 -2.27 21.64
CA MET A 254 2.50 -1.61 22.70
C MET A 254 1.97 -2.62 23.73
N MET A 255 1.46 -3.78 23.28
CA MET A 255 1.09 -4.88 24.17
C MET A 255 2.26 -5.31 25.03
N ASN A 256 3.43 -5.51 24.43
CA ASN A 256 4.64 -5.93 25.14
C ASN A 256 5.12 -4.92 26.19
N LYS A 257 4.79 -3.64 26.02
CA LYS A 257 5.02 -2.57 26.99
C LYS A 257 3.94 -2.46 28.07
N GLY A 258 2.83 -3.22 27.95
CA GLY A 258 1.69 -3.14 28.84
C GLY A 258 0.76 -1.95 28.60
N GLU A 259 0.85 -1.34 27.44
CA GLU A 259 0.03 -0.18 27.02
C GLU A 259 -1.36 -0.61 26.52
N VAL A 260 -1.58 -1.91 26.26
CA VAL A 260 -2.85 -2.48 25.78
C VAL A 260 -3.39 -3.43 26.82
N ASN A 261 -4.65 -3.26 27.22
CA ASN A 261 -5.29 -4.11 28.22
C ASN A 261 -6.17 -5.22 27.64
N LEU A 262 -6.77 -4.98 26.48
CA LEU A 262 -7.74 -5.87 25.83
C LEU A 262 -7.38 -6.04 24.36
N TYR A 263 -7.45 -7.29 23.88
CA TYR A 263 -7.30 -7.60 22.48
C TYR A 263 -8.38 -8.56 22.00
N PHE A 264 -9.12 -8.16 20.96
CA PHE A 264 -10.01 -9.04 20.21
C PHE A 264 -9.24 -9.59 19.00
N CYS A 265 -9.00 -10.90 19.01
CA CYS A 265 -8.31 -11.61 17.93
C CYS A 265 -9.35 -12.41 17.15
N GLN A 266 -9.77 -11.88 16.01
CA GLN A 266 -10.81 -12.48 15.19
C GLN A 266 -10.24 -13.03 13.88
N GLY A 267 -10.39 -14.36 13.66
CA GLY A 267 -9.98 -15.02 12.42
C GLY A 267 -8.49 -14.91 12.13
N PHE A 268 -7.65 -14.88 13.17
CA PHE A 268 -6.23 -14.63 13.03
C PHE A 268 -5.43 -15.35 14.13
N ASN A 269 -4.32 -15.98 13.74
CA ASN A 269 -3.41 -16.66 14.64
C ASN A 269 -2.03 -15.97 14.69
N PRO A 270 -1.87 -14.87 15.43
CA PRO A 270 -0.63 -14.10 15.49
C PRO A 270 0.55 -14.90 16.04
N LEU A 271 0.33 -15.87 16.92
CA LEU A 271 1.42 -16.68 17.47
C LEU A 271 2.16 -17.49 16.40
N LEU A 272 1.45 -17.93 15.36
CA LEU A 272 2.08 -18.63 14.23
C LEU A 272 2.40 -17.71 13.03
N SER A 273 1.60 -16.65 12.83
CA SER A 273 1.71 -15.83 11.62
C SER A 273 2.81 -14.79 11.71
N PHE A 274 3.20 -14.35 12.90
CA PHE A 274 4.19 -13.29 13.06
C PHE A 274 5.61 -13.81 13.28
N PRO A 275 6.61 -13.04 12.85
CA PRO A 275 7.99 -13.28 13.24
C PRO A 275 8.16 -13.04 14.76
N ASN A 276 9.16 -13.70 15.35
CA ASN A 276 9.52 -13.55 16.76
C ASN A 276 8.42 -14.01 17.72
N ARG A 277 8.14 -15.31 17.74
CA ARG A 277 7.13 -15.95 18.57
C ARG A 277 7.28 -15.60 20.07
N ALA A 278 8.51 -15.57 20.60
CA ALA A 278 8.76 -15.20 22.00
C ALA A 278 8.22 -13.80 22.32
N LYS A 279 8.41 -12.84 21.41
CA LYS A 279 7.85 -11.49 21.57
C LYS A 279 6.33 -11.47 21.52
N VAL A 280 5.70 -12.26 20.66
CA VAL A 280 4.24 -12.39 20.57
C VAL A 280 3.70 -12.96 21.88
N THR A 281 4.26 -14.05 22.37
CA THR A 281 3.85 -14.65 23.67
C THR A 281 4.02 -13.66 24.82
N SER A 282 5.17 -12.97 24.89
CA SER A 282 5.39 -11.93 25.90
C SER A 282 4.37 -10.79 25.81
N ALA A 283 3.99 -10.39 24.61
CA ALA A 283 2.98 -9.34 24.40
C ALA A 283 1.59 -9.79 24.89
N LEU A 284 1.16 -10.98 24.49
CA LEU A 284 -0.14 -11.54 24.91
C LEU A 284 -0.21 -11.73 26.43
N SER A 285 0.89 -12.11 27.09
CA SER A 285 0.96 -12.27 28.55
C SER A 285 0.88 -10.97 29.35
N LYS A 286 0.93 -9.79 28.70
CA LYS A 286 0.75 -8.48 29.32
C LYS A 286 -0.69 -7.98 29.27
N LEU A 287 -1.55 -8.61 28.50
CA LEU A 287 -2.97 -8.28 28.42
C LEU A 287 -3.68 -8.62 29.75
N LYS A 288 -4.78 -7.91 30.03
CA LYS A 288 -5.75 -8.31 31.05
C LYS A 288 -6.75 -9.30 30.48
N LEU A 289 -7.17 -9.09 29.24
CA LEU A 289 -8.16 -9.93 28.59
C LEU A 289 -7.79 -10.11 27.10
N LEU A 290 -7.77 -11.37 26.67
CA LEU A 290 -7.68 -11.80 25.28
C LEU A 290 -8.99 -12.50 24.90
N VAL A 291 -9.66 -12.00 23.87
CA VAL A 291 -10.83 -12.66 23.29
C VAL A 291 -10.44 -13.20 21.91
N VAL A 292 -10.43 -14.50 21.76
CA VAL A 292 -10.17 -15.18 20.49
C VAL A 292 -11.49 -15.59 19.86
N MET A 293 -11.71 -15.19 18.63
CA MET A 293 -12.90 -15.51 17.84
C MET A 293 -12.45 -16.22 16.57
N ASP A 294 -12.52 -17.54 16.55
CA ASP A 294 -12.00 -18.36 15.46
C ASP A 294 -12.89 -19.60 15.25
N PRO A 295 -13.01 -20.13 14.02
CA PRO A 295 -13.71 -21.38 13.76
C PRO A 295 -12.97 -22.63 14.28
N LEU A 296 -11.67 -22.48 14.55
CA LEU A 296 -10.81 -23.56 15.06
C LEU A 296 -10.05 -23.08 16.29
N GLU A 297 -9.80 -24.00 17.20
CA GLU A 297 -8.88 -23.79 18.30
C GLU A 297 -7.46 -23.55 17.76
N THR A 298 -6.87 -22.41 18.12
CA THR A 298 -5.58 -21.98 17.59
C THR A 298 -4.54 -21.80 18.70
N GLU A 299 -3.27 -21.83 18.34
CA GLU A 299 -2.17 -21.63 19.32
C GLU A 299 -2.25 -20.27 20.01
N THR A 300 -2.88 -19.27 19.41
CA THR A 300 -3.11 -17.98 20.05
C THR A 300 -4.10 -18.08 21.21
N ALA A 301 -5.13 -18.93 21.09
CA ALA A 301 -6.08 -19.18 22.17
C ALA A 301 -5.43 -19.88 23.38
N HIS A 302 -4.35 -20.61 23.12
CA HIS A 302 -3.57 -21.36 24.12
C HIS A 302 -2.12 -20.87 24.23
N PHE A 303 -1.89 -19.57 24.05
CA PHE A 303 -0.54 -18.99 23.94
C PHE A 303 0.34 -19.24 25.19
N TRP A 304 -0.24 -19.51 26.35
CA TRP A 304 0.47 -19.82 27.59
C TRP A 304 1.09 -21.21 27.60
N GLU A 305 0.65 -22.12 26.74
CA GLU A 305 1.25 -23.42 26.59
C GLU A 305 2.61 -23.29 25.90
N ASN A 306 3.53 -24.18 26.26
CA ASN A 306 4.84 -24.18 25.61
C ASN A 306 4.77 -24.85 24.25
N HIS A 307 4.56 -24.09 23.22
CA HIS A 307 4.55 -24.53 21.82
C HIS A 307 5.94 -24.62 21.20
N GLY A 308 6.98 -24.93 21.98
CA GLY A 308 8.35 -25.14 21.54
C GLY A 308 9.38 -24.20 22.17
N GLU A 309 10.62 -24.26 21.67
CA GLU A 309 11.81 -23.63 22.27
C GLU A 309 11.80 -22.08 22.31
N HIS A 310 10.77 -21.44 21.80
CA HIS A 310 10.72 -19.98 21.66
C HIS A 310 9.76 -19.28 22.63
N ASN A 311 9.27 -19.98 23.63
CA ASN A 311 8.43 -19.40 24.67
C ASN A 311 9.21 -19.28 25.99
N ASP A 312 9.70 -18.07 26.26
CA ASP A 312 10.48 -17.77 27.47
C ASP A 312 9.60 -17.32 28.64
N VAL A 313 8.27 -17.31 28.49
CA VAL A 313 7.34 -16.87 29.53
C VAL A 313 6.96 -18.05 30.41
N ASP A 314 7.14 -17.89 31.73
CA ASP A 314 6.62 -18.87 32.70
C ASP A 314 5.09 -18.85 32.70
N SER A 315 4.49 -19.93 32.23
CA SER A 315 3.04 -20.08 32.11
C SER A 315 2.31 -19.82 33.44
N ALA A 316 2.91 -20.21 34.59
CA ALA A 316 2.32 -20.00 35.92
C ALA A 316 2.28 -18.51 36.31
N SER A 317 3.06 -17.66 35.69
CA SER A 317 3.10 -16.21 35.93
C SER A 317 2.07 -15.42 35.14
N ILE A 318 1.46 -16.00 34.10
CA ILE A 318 0.52 -15.31 33.20
C ILE A 318 -0.80 -15.08 33.91
N GLN A 319 -1.27 -13.82 33.88
CA GLN A 319 -2.52 -13.38 34.48
C GLN A 319 -3.58 -12.97 33.45
N THR A 320 -3.27 -13.13 32.16
CA THR A 320 -4.22 -12.83 31.08
C THR A 320 -5.41 -13.78 31.15
N GLU A 321 -6.60 -13.23 31.28
CA GLU A 321 -7.84 -14.01 31.08
C GLU A 321 -8.03 -14.24 29.57
N VAL A 322 -8.37 -15.48 29.19
CA VAL A 322 -8.61 -15.83 27.79
C VAL A 322 -10.02 -16.32 27.63
N ILE A 323 -10.77 -15.73 26.71
CA ILE A 323 -12.11 -16.15 26.32
C ILE A 323 -12.04 -16.59 24.86
N GLU A 324 -12.39 -17.85 24.61
CA GLU A 324 -12.52 -18.38 23.26
C GLU A 324 -13.99 -18.45 22.86
N LEU A 325 -14.31 -17.84 21.73
CA LEU A 325 -15.65 -17.80 21.14
C LEU A 325 -15.62 -18.49 19.77
N PRO A 326 -16.24 -19.66 19.62
CA PRO A 326 -16.30 -20.33 18.33
C PRO A 326 -17.12 -19.50 17.34
N THR A 327 -16.61 -19.37 16.12
CA THR A 327 -17.28 -18.68 15.00
C THR A 327 -17.51 -19.64 13.86
N THR A 328 -18.31 -19.22 12.87
CA THR A 328 -18.42 -19.87 11.59
C THR A 328 -17.24 -19.56 10.70
N SER A 329 -16.94 -20.41 9.72
CA SER A 329 -16.03 -20.10 8.63
C SER A 329 -16.77 -19.29 7.55
N PHE A 330 -16.02 -18.63 6.65
CA PHE A 330 -16.59 -17.85 5.55
C PHE A 330 -17.48 -18.70 4.62
N ALA A 331 -17.31 -20.02 4.61
CA ALA A 331 -18.10 -20.95 3.80
C ALA A 331 -19.48 -21.28 4.42
N GLU A 332 -19.68 -20.89 5.68
CA GLU A 332 -20.88 -21.16 6.47
C GLU A 332 -21.72 -19.89 6.69
N ASP A 333 -21.26 -18.75 6.22
CA ASP A 333 -21.92 -17.45 6.38
C ASP A 333 -22.61 -17.02 5.09
N ASP A 334 -23.82 -16.49 5.19
CA ASP A 334 -24.49 -15.78 4.12
C ASP A 334 -23.99 -14.33 4.05
N GLY A 335 -23.88 -13.80 2.86
CA GLY A 335 -23.54 -12.40 2.72
C GLY A 335 -22.90 -12.02 1.40
N SER A 336 -22.41 -10.79 1.34
CA SER A 336 -21.68 -10.28 0.18
C SER A 336 -20.18 -10.23 0.46
N LEU A 337 -19.40 -10.52 -0.56
CA LEU A 337 -17.96 -10.33 -0.53
C LEU A 337 -17.48 -9.59 -1.78
N VAL A 338 -16.36 -8.88 -1.64
CA VAL A 338 -15.67 -8.24 -2.77
C VAL A 338 -14.39 -9.03 -3.07
N ASN A 339 -14.34 -9.63 -4.26
CA ASN A 339 -13.20 -10.45 -4.67
C ASN A 339 -12.00 -9.63 -5.14
N SER A 340 -10.89 -10.29 -5.50
CA SER A 340 -9.66 -9.62 -5.98
C SER A 340 -9.86 -8.75 -7.22
N GLY A 341 -10.84 -9.03 -8.04
CA GLY A 341 -11.22 -8.21 -9.20
C GLY A 341 -12.13 -7.03 -8.88
N ARG A 342 -12.44 -6.80 -7.61
CA ARG A 342 -13.37 -5.74 -7.14
C ARG A 342 -14.82 -5.95 -7.52
N TRP A 343 -15.22 -7.22 -7.76
CA TRP A 343 -16.61 -7.59 -7.98
C TRP A 343 -17.29 -7.93 -6.67
N MET A 344 -18.45 -7.34 -6.44
CA MET A 344 -19.33 -7.75 -5.35
C MET A 344 -20.08 -9.00 -5.74
N GLN A 345 -20.02 -10.00 -4.88
CA GLN A 345 -20.65 -11.31 -5.09
C GLN A 345 -21.46 -11.65 -3.87
N TRP A 346 -22.64 -12.21 -4.07
CA TRP A 346 -23.41 -12.80 -3.00
C TRP A 346 -22.91 -14.21 -2.73
N HIS A 347 -22.90 -14.61 -1.48
CA HIS A 347 -22.53 -15.91 -0.98
C HIS A 347 -23.62 -16.41 -0.06
N TRP A 348 -24.05 -17.67 -0.28
CA TRP A 348 -25.06 -18.39 0.48
C TRP A 348 -24.42 -19.31 1.47
#